data_34f736fe21d5be280629303e66ce33ea
#
_entry.id   34f736fe21d5be280629303e66ce33ea
#
_cell.length_a   1.000
_cell.length_b   1.000
_cell.length_c   1.000
_cell.angle_alpha   90.00
_cell.angle_beta   90.00
_cell.angle_gamma   90.00
#
_symmetry.space_group_name_H-M   'P 1'
#
loop_
_entity.id
_entity.type
_entity.pdbx_description
1 polymer ?
#
loop_
_entity_poly.entity_id
_entity_poly.type
_entity_poly.pdbx_seq_one_letter_code
_entity_poly.pdbx_strand_id
1 'polypeptide(L)'
;SRWLYSRAMFPIAELLRRKAFTDISESQEVRELIFNAIVQYRKMKNRGVVAVFKRDRFDKYSNFARIGQGSLGGKGRGLAFIDSLIKRHPILEDYQGVNVTVPKTVVLCTDIFDEFMEANNLYQVALSDLPDDQILRYFLRAKLPDKLIEDFLAFFDVVRRPIAIRSSSLLEDSHYQPF
;
A
#
# COMPACT_ATOMS: atom_id res chain seq x y z
N SER A 1 -28.44 -6.71 10.66
CA SER A 1 -27.34 -6.91 11.63
C SER A 1 -26.91 -8.37 11.78
N ARG A 2 -27.81 -9.38 11.71
CA ARG A 2 -27.45 -10.82 11.84
C ARG A 2 -26.34 -11.25 10.86
N TRP A 3 -26.38 -10.80 9.61
CA TRP A 3 -25.36 -11.09 8.60
C TRP A 3 -23.97 -10.55 8.99
N LEU A 4 -23.89 -9.36 9.57
CA LEU A 4 -22.62 -8.79 10.05
C LEU A 4 -22.05 -9.59 11.23
N TYR A 5 -22.90 -10.05 12.14
CA TYR A 5 -22.48 -10.92 13.24
C TYR A 5 -21.97 -12.27 12.75
N SER A 6 -22.62 -12.89 11.77
CA SER A 6 -22.17 -14.17 11.19
C SER A 6 -20.82 -14.06 10.46
N ARG A 7 -20.41 -12.86 10.06
CA ARG A 7 -19.10 -12.55 9.43
C ARG A 7 -18.08 -11.98 10.41
N ALA A 8 -18.34 -12.07 11.72
CA ALA A 8 -17.49 -11.50 12.77
C ALA A 8 -17.19 -10.01 12.61
N MET A 9 -18.07 -9.27 11.94
CA MET A 9 -17.96 -7.81 11.75
C MET A 9 -18.60 -7.05 12.91
N PHE A 10 -18.27 -7.44 14.14
CA PHE A 10 -18.88 -6.94 15.37
C PHE A 10 -18.88 -5.41 15.50
N PRO A 11 -17.76 -4.68 15.21
CA PRO A 11 -17.76 -3.23 15.35
C PRO A 11 -18.79 -2.53 14.47
N ILE A 12 -18.98 -3.01 13.22
CA ILE A 12 -20.00 -2.44 12.33
C ILE A 12 -21.40 -2.81 12.83
N ALA A 13 -21.59 -4.06 13.24
CA ALA A 13 -22.87 -4.53 13.74
C ALA A 13 -23.32 -3.71 14.94
N GLU A 14 -22.41 -3.40 15.88
CA GLU A 14 -22.68 -2.58 17.06
C GLU A 14 -22.93 -1.11 16.70
N LEU A 15 -22.13 -0.53 15.78
CA LEU A 15 -22.32 0.83 15.30
C LEU A 15 -23.72 1.01 14.69
N LEU A 16 -24.14 0.06 13.84
CA LEU A 16 -25.46 0.09 13.21
C LEU A 16 -26.59 -0.21 14.20
N ARG A 17 -26.32 -0.95 15.28
CA ARG A 17 -27.31 -1.21 16.33
C ARG A 17 -27.55 0.03 17.20
N ARG A 18 -26.50 0.78 17.52
CA ARG A 18 -26.58 1.98 18.37
C ARG A 18 -27.25 3.16 17.68
N LYS A 19 -27.06 3.29 16.36
CA LYS A 19 -27.84 4.24 15.55
C LYS A 19 -29.19 3.61 15.27
N ALA A 20 -30.09 3.71 16.21
CA ALA A 20 -31.46 3.25 16.03
C ALA A 20 -32.05 3.93 14.77
N PHE A 21 -32.59 3.11 13.87
CA PHE A 21 -33.21 3.57 12.61
C PHE A 21 -34.52 4.34 12.84
N THR A 22 -34.81 4.77 14.05
CA THR A 22 -36.02 5.47 14.44
C THR A 22 -36.13 6.86 13.86
N ASP A 23 -35.01 7.50 13.47
CA ASP A 23 -35.01 8.87 12.93
C ASP A 23 -34.65 8.95 11.44
N ILE A 24 -34.46 7.82 10.75
CA ILE A 24 -34.04 7.81 9.35
C ILE A 24 -35.26 7.49 8.50
N SER A 25 -35.81 8.50 7.84
CA SER A 25 -37.02 8.39 7.01
C SER A 25 -36.77 7.92 5.58
N GLU A 26 -35.52 8.01 5.07
CA GLU A 26 -35.20 7.73 3.68
C GLU A 26 -34.25 6.54 3.52
N SER A 27 -34.55 5.66 2.55
CA SER A 27 -33.73 4.49 2.25
C SER A 27 -32.30 4.85 1.78
N GLN A 28 -32.11 6.05 1.24
CA GLN A 28 -30.81 6.56 0.77
C GLN A 28 -29.88 6.88 1.95
N GLU A 29 -30.38 7.51 2.98
CA GLU A 29 -29.62 7.80 4.20
C GLU A 29 -29.14 6.53 4.91
N VAL A 30 -29.98 5.50 4.92
CA VAL A 30 -29.61 4.16 5.46
C VAL A 30 -28.45 3.56 4.66
N ARG A 31 -28.51 3.64 3.33
CA ARG A 31 -27.42 3.15 2.45
C ARG A 31 -26.11 3.87 2.69
N GLU A 32 -26.15 5.19 2.80
CA GLU A 32 -24.97 6.01 3.07
C GLU A 32 -24.38 5.71 4.45
N LEU A 33 -25.22 5.56 5.46
CA LEU A 33 -24.80 5.17 6.79
C LEU A 33 -24.09 3.80 6.79
N ILE A 34 -24.68 2.80 6.14
CA ILE A 34 -24.09 1.45 6.02
C ILE A 34 -22.78 1.53 5.23
N PHE A 35 -22.77 2.23 4.11
CA PHE A 35 -21.58 2.41 3.29
C PHE A 35 -20.44 3.05 4.09
N ASN A 36 -20.72 4.18 4.77
CA ASN A 36 -19.74 4.88 5.58
C ASN A 36 -19.22 4.00 6.75
N ALA A 37 -20.09 3.23 7.38
CA ALA A 37 -19.71 2.28 8.43
C ALA A 37 -18.76 1.19 7.91
N ILE A 38 -19.03 0.65 6.72
CA ILE A 38 -18.16 -0.35 6.06
C ILE A 38 -16.81 0.28 5.70
N VAL A 39 -16.80 1.48 5.13
CA VAL A 39 -15.58 2.21 4.78
C VAL A 39 -14.72 2.46 6.03
N GLN A 40 -15.32 2.96 7.10
CA GLN A 40 -14.61 3.20 8.36
C GLN A 40 -14.04 1.91 8.95
N TYR A 41 -14.79 0.83 8.93
CA TYR A 41 -14.31 -0.47 9.39
C TYR A 41 -13.13 -0.98 8.54
N ARG A 42 -13.19 -0.85 7.22
CA ARG A 42 -12.08 -1.22 6.33
C ARG A 42 -10.83 -0.40 6.62
N LYS A 43 -10.98 0.93 6.78
CA LYS A 43 -9.88 1.81 7.18
C LYS A 43 -9.27 1.39 8.52
N MET A 44 -10.11 1.07 9.50
CA MET A 44 -9.66 0.61 10.82
C MET A 44 -8.93 -0.73 10.75
N LYS A 45 -9.44 -1.68 9.98
CA LYS A 45 -8.83 -3.02 9.82
C LYS A 45 -7.50 -2.98 9.08
N ASN A 46 -7.33 -2.03 8.17
CA ASN A 46 -6.09 -1.81 7.41
C ASN A 46 -5.04 -0.98 8.18
N ARG A 47 -5.31 -0.63 9.44
CA ARG A 47 -4.36 0.13 10.28
C ARG A 47 -3.12 -0.70 10.57
N GLY A 48 -1.98 -0.25 10.04
CA GLY A 48 -0.67 -0.84 10.33
C GLY A 48 -0.39 -2.19 9.69
N VAL A 49 -1.20 -2.65 8.76
CA VAL A 49 -0.99 -3.89 8.00
C VAL A 49 -0.48 -3.55 6.62
N VAL A 50 0.71 -4.04 6.29
CA VAL A 50 1.19 -4.05 4.90
C VAL A 50 0.52 -5.21 4.19
N ALA A 51 -0.56 -4.92 3.48
CA ALA A 51 -1.32 -5.93 2.75
C ALA A 51 -0.51 -6.46 1.55
N VAL A 52 -0.67 -7.75 1.23
CA VAL A 52 -0.20 -8.28 -0.05
C VAL A 52 -1.06 -7.66 -1.15
N PHE A 53 -0.43 -7.12 -2.17
CA PHE A 53 -1.11 -6.57 -3.33
C PHE A 53 -1.92 -7.66 -4.03
N LYS A 54 -3.20 -7.38 -4.25
CA LYS A 54 -4.11 -8.22 -5.02
C LYS A 54 -4.92 -7.33 -5.94
N ARG A 55 -4.89 -7.59 -7.23
CA ARG A 55 -5.55 -6.79 -8.27
C ARG A 55 -7.04 -6.59 -8.01
N ASP A 56 -7.72 -7.64 -7.58
CA ASP A 56 -9.15 -7.65 -7.28
C ASP A 56 -9.54 -6.95 -5.96
N ARG A 57 -8.56 -6.62 -5.12
CA ARG A 57 -8.77 -6.03 -3.78
C ARG A 57 -8.09 -4.70 -3.55
N PHE A 58 -7.21 -4.31 -4.47
CA PHE A 58 -6.55 -3.00 -4.39
C PHE A 58 -7.51 -1.94 -4.94
N ASP A 59 -7.96 -1.08 -4.08
CA ASP A 59 -8.94 -0.04 -4.38
C ASP A 59 -8.55 1.32 -3.77
N LYS A 60 -9.45 2.29 -3.92
CA LYS A 60 -9.23 3.64 -3.38
C LYS A 60 -9.04 3.71 -1.86
N TYR A 61 -9.40 2.67 -1.11
CA TYR A 61 -9.28 2.60 0.35
C TYR A 61 -8.01 1.87 0.82
N SER A 62 -7.32 1.17 -0.09
CA SER A 62 -6.03 0.53 0.19
C SER A 62 -4.92 1.57 0.11
N ASN A 63 -4.21 1.82 1.20
CA ASN A 63 -3.17 2.85 1.25
C ASN A 63 -1.77 2.30 1.12
N PHE A 64 -1.52 1.09 1.65
CA PHE A 64 -0.18 0.50 1.66
C PHE A 64 -0.27 -0.97 1.28
N ALA A 65 0.49 -1.38 0.27
CA ALA A 65 0.56 -2.76 -0.17
C ALA A 65 1.99 -3.15 -0.56
N ARG A 66 2.28 -4.46 -0.58
CA ARG A 66 3.53 -5.02 -1.07
C ARG A 66 3.28 -6.00 -2.21
N ILE A 67 4.17 -6.01 -3.19
CA ILE A 67 4.28 -7.03 -4.22
C ILE A 67 5.51 -7.87 -3.90
N GLY A 68 5.35 -9.18 -3.78
CA GLY A 68 6.39 -10.11 -3.36
C GLY A 68 6.26 -10.56 -1.90
N GLN A 69 7.19 -11.41 -1.48
CA GLN A 69 7.25 -12.02 -0.14
C GLN A 69 8.52 -11.65 0.62
N GLY A 70 9.50 -11.07 -0.06
CA GLY A 70 10.78 -10.66 0.51
C GLY A 70 10.69 -9.45 1.43
N SER A 71 11.83 -8.83 1.69
CA SER A 71 11.94 -7.61 2.52
C SER A 71 11.34 -6.40 1.80
N LEU A 72 10.78 -5.48 2.58
CA LEU A 72 10.31 -4.17 2.09
C LEU A 72 11.45 -3.15 1.89
N GLY A 73 12.65 -3.48 2.35
CA GLY A 73 13.74 -2.52 2.44
C GLY A 73 13.57 -1.47 3.55
N GLY A 74 14.51 -0.55 3.67
CA GLY A 74 14.55 0.47 4.72
C GLY A 74 13.41 1.46 4.62
N LYS A 75 13.30 2.16 3.49
CA LYS A 75 12.27 3.20 3.28
C LYS A 75 10.86 2.63 3.29
N GLY A 76 10.65 1.44 2.70
CA GLY A 76 9.35 0.76 2.72
C GLY A 76 8.88 0.43 4.14
N ARG A 77 9.78 -0.08 5.00
CA ARG A 77 9.49 -0.33 6.42
C ARG A 77 9.23 0.94 7.19
N GLY A 78 10.04 1.99 6.97
CA GLY A 78 9.86 3.29 7.60
C GLY A 78 8.50 3.91 7.27
N LEU A 79 8.09 3.91 6.01
CA LEU A 79 6.77 4.41 5.59
C LEU A 79 5.63 3.59 6.19
N ALA A 80 5.74 2.25 6.24
CA ALA A 80 4.74 1.39 6.87
C ALA A 80 4.60 1.67 8.38
N PHE A 81 5.72 1.92 9.05
CA PHE A 81 5.74 2.31 10.46
C PHE A 81 5.06 3.67 10.68
N ILE A 82 5.40 4.68 9.86
CA ILE A 82 4.80 6.01 9.94
C ILE A 82 3.28 5.94 9.67
N ASP A 83 2.84 5.19 8.66
CA ASP A 83 1.41 5.00 8.38
C ASP A 83 0.67 4.39 9.58
N SER A 84 1.29 3.38 10.21
CA SER A 84 0.77 2.78 11.44
C SER A 84 0.72 3.77 12.62
N LEU A 85 1.77 4.58 12.77
CA LEU A 85 1.88 5.57 13.85
C LEU A 85 0.80 6.64 13.72
N ILE A 86 0.67 7.26 12.54
CA ILE A 86 -0.35 8.28 12.24
C ILE A 86 -1.75 7.75 12.55
N LYS A 87 -2.03 6.52 12.15
CA LYS A 87 -3.36 5.91 12.35
C LYS A 87 -3.66 5.50 13.79
N ARG A 88 -2.65 5.35 14.63
CA ARG A 88 -2.81 5.00 16.07
C ARG A 88 -2.90 6.20 16.98
N HIS A 89 -2.36 7.34 16.55
CA HIS A 89 -2.31 8.54 17.37
C HIS A 89 -3.27 9.60 16.83
N PRO A 90 -4.46 9.74 17.44
CA PRO A 90 -5.48 10.71 17.03
C PRO A 90 -5.06 12.17 17.25
N ILE A 91 -3.95 12.43 17.92
CA ILE A 91 -3.45 13.79 18.19
C ILE A 91 -3.32 14.66 16.91
N LEU A 92 -3.18 14.02 15.75
CA LEU A 92 -3.14 14.72 14.48
C LEU A 92 -4.54 15.13 13.97
N GLU A 93 -5.61 14.57 14.55
CA GLU A 93 -7.00 14.94 14.26
C GLU A 93 -7.40 16.26 14.95
N ASP A 94 -6.62 16.70 15.96
CA ASP A 94 -6.88 17.94 16.72
C ASP A 94 -6.51 19.20 15.93
N TYR A 95 -5.80 19.08 14.81
CA TYR A 95 -5.42 20.20 13.96
C TYR A 95 -6.43 20.39 12.83
N GLN A 96 -7.39 21.30 13.05
CA GLN A 96 -8.41 21.61 12.04
C GLN A 96 -7.79 22.07 10.72
N GLY A 97 -8.22 21.46 9.61
CA GLY A 97 -7.74 21.78 8.26
C GLY A 97 -6.40 21.14 7.87
N VAL A 98 -5.76 20.37 8.77
CA VAL A 98 -4.53 19.63 8.47
C VAL A 98 -4.86 18.13 8.37
N ASN A 99 -4.52 17.53 7.24
CA ASN A 99 -4.64 16.09 7.03
C ASN A 99 -3.25 15.48 6.83
N VAL A 100 -2.76 14.76 7.85
CA VAL A 100 -1.47 14.06 7.80
C VAL A 100 -1.70 12.63 7.38
N THR A 101 -1.14 12.25 6.24
CA THR A 101 -1.34 10.92 5.67
C THR A 101 -0.10 10.45 4.91
N VAL A 102 0.14 9.15 4.89
CA VAL A 102 1.09 8.54 3.95
C VAL A 102 0.40 8.40 2.59
N PRO A 103 1.04 8.84 1.49
CA PRO A 103 0.50 8.64 0.16
C PRO A 103 0.24 7.16 -0.12
N LYS A 104 -0.63 6.89 -1.09
CA LYS A 104 -0.87 5.53 -1.56
C LYS A 104 0.43 4.92 -2.07
N THR A 105 0.88 3.83 -1.46
CA THR A 105 2.21 3.25 -1.65
C THR A 105 2.11 1.78 -1.99
N VAL A 106 2.87 1.35 -3.00
CA VAL A 106 3.14 -0.06 -3.28
C VAL A 106 4.65 -0.26 -3.21
N VAL A 107 5.09 -1.24 -2.42
CA VAL A 107 6.49 -1.60 -2.27
C VAL A 107 6.75 -2.91 -3.02
N LEU A 108 7.74 -2.90 -3.91
CA LEU A 108 8.30 -4.11 -4.49
C LEU A 108 9.28 -4.71 -3.47
N CYS A 109 9.02 -5.95 -3.06
CA CYS A 109 9.89 -6.66 -2.14
C CYS A 109 11.19 -7.11 -2.83
N THR A 110 12.21 -7.47 -2.04
CA THR A 110 13.53 -7.83 -2.55
C THR A 110 13.51 -9.04 -3.48
N ASP A 111 12.62 -10.00 -3.27
CA ASP A 111 12.43 -11.17 -4.15
C ASP A 111 12.00 -10.78 -5.59
N ILE A 112 11.25 -9.69 -5.75
CA ILE A 112 10.89 -9.15 -7.07
C ILE A 112 12.11 -8.53 -7.77
N PHE A 113 12.99 -7.88 -6.99
CA PHE A 113 14.25 -7.38 -7.51
C PHE A 113 15.16 -8.54 -7.95
N ASP A 114 15.27 -9.58 -7.13
CA ASP A 114 16.08 -10.76 -7.45
C ASP A 114 15.55 -11.46 -8.71
N GLU A 115 14.23 -11.65 -8.83
CA GLU A 115 13.59 -12.20 -10.02
C GLU A 115 13.93 -11.38 -11.28
N PHE A 116 13.86 -10.06 -11.19
CA PHE A 116 14.23 -9.17 -12.30
C PHE A 116 15.70 -9.32 -12.69
N MET A 117 16.60 -9.35 -11.72
CA MET A 117 18.05 -9.49 -11.93
C MET A 117 18.41 -10.84 -12.57
N GLU A 118 17.82 -11.93 -12.07
CA GLU A 118 18.04 -13.29 -12.54
C GLU A 118 17.48 -13.50 -13.96
N ALA A 119 16.23 -13.10 -14.20
CA ALA A 119 15.56 -13.27 -15.49
C ALA A 119 16.28 -12.56 -16.64
N ASN A 120 17.04 -11.51 -16.34
CA ASN A 120 17.78 -10.72 -17.32
C ASN A 120 19.32 -10.92 -17.25
N ASN A 121 19.82 -11.83 -16.41
CA ASN A 121 21.25 -12.07 -16.16
C ASN A 121 22.01 -10.80 -15.75
N LEU A 122 21.38 -9.89 -15.00
CA LEU A 122 21.94 -8.59 -14.68
C LEU A 122 22.98 -8.62 -13.56
N TYR A 123 23.03 -9.65 -12.72
CA TYR A 123 24.07 -9.77 -11.69
C TYR A 123 25.47 -9.78 -12.27
N GLN A 124 25.67 -10.51 -13.38
CA GLN A 124 26.98 -10.54 -14.04
C GLN A 124 27.35 -9.19 -14.66
N VAL A 125 26.37 -8.47 -15.21
CA VAL A 125 26.56 -7.13 -15.76
C VAL A 125 26.88 -6.11 -14.67
N ALA A 126 26.13 -6.15 -13.57
CA ALA A 126 26.29 -5.21 -12.44
C ALA A 126 27.66 -5.36 -11.75
N LEU A 127 28.24 -6.56 -11.75
CA LEU A 127 29.54 -6.85 -11.13
C LEU A 127 30.70 -6.84 -12.15
N SER A 128 30.47 -6.44 -13.38
CA SER A 128 31.49 -6.35 -14.43
C SER A 128 32.29 -5.05 -14.36
N ASP A 129 33.45 -5.03 -14.99
CA ASP A 129 34.26 -3.80 -15.16
C ASP A 129 33.77 -2.91 -16.34
N LEU A 130 32.53 -3.08 -16.78
CA LEU A 130 31.95 -2.24 -17.82
C LEU A 130 31.76 -0.80 -17.34
N PRO A 131 31.89 0.20 -18.20
CA PRO A 131 31.53 1.58 -17.89
C PRO A 131 30.07 1.72 -17.45
N ASP A 132 29.79 2.61 -16.51
CA ASP A 132 28.47 2.81 -15.91
C ASP A 132 27.37 3.06 -16.96
N ASP A 133 27.68 3.79 -18.04
CA ASP A 133 26.73 4.06 -19.12
C ASP A 133 26.34 2.79 -19.90
N GLN A 134 27.24 1.83 -20.00
CA GLN A 134 26.94 0.53 -20.60
C GLN A 134 26.12 -0.34 -19.66
N ILE A 135 26.48 -0.40 -18.38
CA ILE A 135 25.69 -1.10 -17.35
C ILE A 135 24.26 -0.56 -17.37
N LEU A 136 24.10 0.78 -17.34
CA LEU A 136 22.78 1.41 -17.40
C LEU A 136 21.95 0.99 -18.61
N ARG A 137 22.59 0.86 -19.80
CA ARG A 137 21.88 0.40 -21.01
C ARG A 137 21.35 -1.02 -20.90
N TYR A 138 22.06 -1.92 -20.22
CA TYR A 138 21.57 -3.27 -19.96
C TYR A 138 20.33 -3.23 -19.07
N PHE A 139 20.35 -2.46 -17.98
CA PHE A 139 19.21 -2.31 -17.09
C PHE A 139 17.98 -1.69 -17.79
N LEU A 140 18.19 -0.65 -18.60
CA LEU A 140 17.10 0.00 -19.35
C LEU A 140 16.47 -0.89 -20.43
N ARG A 141 17.19 -1.89 -20.95
CA ARG A 141 16.69 -2.85 -21.92
C ARG A 141 16.08 -4.09 -21.29
N ALA A 142 16.32 -4.30 -20.01
CA ALA A 142 15.84 -5.45 -19.29
C ALA A 142 14.31 -5.44 -19.19
N LYS A 143 13.73 -6.63 -19.23
CA LYS A 143 12.27 -6.80 -19.19
C LYS A 143 11.80 -7.02 -17.76
N LEU A 144 10.78 -6.28 -17.37
CA LEU A 144 10.09 -6.56 -16.12
C LEU A 144 9.32 -7.89 -16.23
N PRO A 145 9.18 -8.63 -15.10
CA PRO A 145 8.32 -9.80 -15.07
C PRO A 145 6.87 -9.46 -15.49
N ASP A 146 6.25 -10.30 -16.34
CA ASP A 146 4.91 -10.03 -16.87
C ASP A 146 3.87 -9.83 -15.76
N LYS A 147 3.97 -10.64 -14.71
CA LYS A 147 3.09 -10.51 -13.53
C LYS A 147 3.21 -9.14 -12.87
N LEU A 148 4.41 -8.58 -12.80
CA LEU A 148 4.64 -7.26 -12.23
C LEU A 148 4.03 -6.16 -13.10
N ILE A 149 4.11 -6.30 -14.44
CA ILE A 149 3.46 -5.37 -15.38
C ILE A 149 1.95 -5.35 -15.16
N GLU A 150 1.33 -6.52 -15.03
CA GLU A 150 -0.11 -6.62 -14.78
C GLU A 150 -0.51 -6.03 -13.40
N ASP A 151 0.33 -6.22 -12.38
CA ASP A 151 0.12 -5.62 -11.06
C ASP A 151 0.24 -4.08 -11.11
N PHE A 152 1.18 -3.55 -11.89
CA PHE A 152 1.29 -2.11 -12.12
C PHE A 152 0.10 -1.54 -12.89
N LEU A 153 -0.40 -2.23 -13.91
CA LEU A 153 -1.60 -1.78 -14.62
C LEU A 153 -2.79 -1.67 -13.66
N ALA A 154 -3.00 -2.68 -12.82
CA ALA A 154 -4.05 -2.65 -11.80
C ALA A 154 -3.83 -1.53 -10.76
N PHE A 155 -2.58 -1.23 -10.40
CA PHE A 155 -2.26 -0.10 -9.53
C PHE A 155 -2.61 1.23 -10.19
N PHE A 156 -2.26 1.44 -11.46
CA PHE A 156 -2.52 2.68 -12.20
C PHE A 156 -4.00 2.89 -12.52
N ASP A 157 -4.80 1.83 -12.59
CA ASP A 157 -6.26 1.97 -12.70
C ASP A 157 -6.87 2.68 -11.49
N VAL A 158 -6.27 2.49 -10.31
CA VAL A 158 -6.70 3.11 -9.06
C VAL A 158 -6.01 4.45 -8.79
N VAL A 159 -4.72 4.55 -9.13
CA VAL A 159 -3.88 5.72 -8.85
C VAL A 159 -3.62 6.50 -10.13
N ARG A 160 -4.46 7.51 -10.37
CA ARG A 160 -4.39 8.38 -11.57
C ARG A 160 -3.77 9.74 -11.25
N ARG A 161 -2.70 9.73 -10.49
CA ARG A 161 -1.94 10.95 -10.09
C ARG A 161 -0.46 10.70 -10.34
N PRO A 162 0.35 11.75 -10.44
CA PRO A 162 1.82 11.59 -10.46
C PRO A 162 2.29 10.76 -9.28
N ILE A 163 3.24 9.87 -9.52
CA ILE A 163 3.84 8.99 -8.50
C ILE A 163 5.31 9.34 -8.34
N ALA A 164 5.83 9.14 -7.12
CA ALA A 164 7.26 9.16 -6.85
C ALA A 164 7.77 7.71 -6.80
N ILE A 165 8.79 7.42 -7.60
CA ILE A 165 9.51 6.15 -7.57
C ILE A 165 10.77 6.36 -6.73
N ARG A 166 10.95 5.52 -5.71
CA ARG A 166 12.07 5.62 -4.78
C ARG A 166 12.68 4.24 -4.56
N SER A 167 14.00 4.20 -4.47
CA SER A 167 14.72 3.03 -4.01
C SER A 167 14.40 2.72 -2.53
N SER A 168 14.49 1.48 -2.14
CA SER A 168 14.22 1.02 -0.76
C SER A 168 15.15 -0.13 -0.39
N SER A 169 16.46 0.05 -0.62
CA SER A 169 17.44 -0.95 -0.23
C SER A 169 17.63 -0.99 1.30
N LEU A 170 18.22 -2.07 1.80
CA LEU A 170 18.61 -2.17 3.22
C LEU A 170 19.86 -1.35 3.54
N LEU A 171 20.63 -0.96 2.51
CA LEU A 171 21.87 -0.19 2.63
C LEU A 171 21.63 1.32 2.63
N GLU A 172 20.45 1.75 2.19
CA GLU A 172 20.07 3.16 2.24
C GLU A 172 19.84 3.60 3.68
N ASP A 173 20.15 4.83 3.96
CA ASP A 173 20.08 5.46 5.29
C ASP A 173 21.04 4.81 6.31
N SER A 174 22.09 4.09 5.85
CA SER A 174 23.18 3.68 6.72
C SER A 174 24.11 4.86 7.01
N HIS A 175 24.84 4.83 8.14
CA HIS A 175 25.83 5.86 8.48
C HIS A 175 26.95 5.99 7.43
N TYR A 176 27.12 4.99 6.57
CA TYR A 176 28.15 4.95 5.53
C TYR A 176 27.66 5.39 4.16
N GLN A 177 26.35 5.34 3.90
CA GLN A 177 25.72 5.79 2.66
C GLN A 177 24.35 6.38 2.96
N PRO A 178 24.29 7.70 3.19
CA PRO A 178 23.05 8.39 3.61
C PRO A 178 22.08 8.71 2.46
N PHE A 179 22.20 8.12 1.28
CA PHE A 179 21.36 8.42 0.10
C PHE A 179 20.43 7.29 -0.27
#